data_ae7c52167406423e2b4c28059f3fe93b
#
_entry.id   ae7c52167406423e2b4c28059f3fe93b
#
_cell.length_a   1.000
_cell.length_b   1.000
_cell.length_c   1.000
_cell.angle_alpha   90.00
_cell.angle_beta   90.00
_cell.angle_gamma   90.00
#
_symmetry.space_group_name_H-M   'P 1'
#
loop_
_entity.id
_entity.type
_entity.pdbx_description
1 polymer ?
#
loop_
_entity_poly.entity_id
_entity_poly.type
_entity_poly.pdbx_seq_one_letter_code
_entity_poly.pdbx_strand_id
1 'polypeptide(L)'
;PDINGFINYYGHCGSLDMPPYVWVDTGRVTALPDREEGVDRKEDPYGWYREGPIGPDFKIDEVLPHLFEKSVAYVKERAKKKKPFFLYLPLPAPHTPIVPVPPYKDASKMNPYADFMMQVDGHMDELFTAIKEAGVGRFLHL
;
A
#
# COMPACT_ATOMS: atom_id res chain seq x y z
N PRO A 1 -12.10 10.68 5.91
CA PRO A 1 -11.33 11.56 5.02
C PRO A 1 -12.18 12.71 4.46
N ASP A 2 -13.43 12.46 4.07
CA ASP A 2 -14.30 13.45 3.42
C ASP A 2 -14.56 14.68 4.28
N ILE A 3 -14.77 14.50 5.58
CA ILE A 3 -14.91 15.60 6.53
C ILE A 3 -13.62 16.41 6.76
N ASN A 4 -12.49 15.88 6.33
CA ASN A 4 -11.17 16.52 6.42
C ASN A 4 -10.74 17.15 5.08
N GLY A 5 -11.64 17.24 4.09
CA GLY A 5 -11.39 17.87 2.81
C GLY A 5 -10.77 16.97 1.73
N PHE A 6 -10.53 15.68 2.01
CA PHE A 6 -10.12 14.73 0.97
C PHE A 6 -11.33 14.26 0.17
N ILE A 7 -11.26 14.39 -1.15
CA ILE A 7 -12.34 14.00 -2.06
C ILE A 7 -12.24 12.54 -2.52
N ASN A 8 -11.08 11.93 -2.38
CA ASN A 8 -10.83 10.53 -2.69
C ASN A 8 -10.05 9.91 -1.53
N TYR A 9 -10.40 8.71 -1.17
CA TYR A 9 -9.67 7.86 -0.23
C TYR A 9 -9.65 6.44 -0.76
N TYR A 10 -8.48 5.85 -0.77
CA TYR A 10 -8.30 4.42 -1.00
C TYR A 10 -7.23 3.89 -0.05
N GLY A 11 -7.53 2.83 0.67
CA GLY A 11 -6.61 2.25 1.63
C GLY A 11 -7.27 1.19 2.50
N HIS A 12 -6.59 0.78 3.54
CA HIS A 12 -7.11 -0.18 4.53
C HIS A 12 -7.31 0.47 5.89
N CYS A 13 -8.01 -0.22 6.78
CA CYS A 13 -8.27 0.25 8.13
C CYS A 13 -7.08 -0.02 9.05
N GLY A 14 -6.62 1.00 9.78
CA GLY A 14 -5.61 0.83 10.82
C GLY A 14 -4.24 0.37 10.31
N SER A 15 -3.54 -0.40 11.14
CA SER A 15 -2.25 -1.02 10.82
C SER A 15 -2.46 -2.35 10.10
N LEU A 16 -1.50 -2.73 9.23
CA LEU A 16 -1.59 -3.96 8.45
C LEU A 16 -1.50 -5.24 9.30
N ASP A 17 -1.07 -5.14 10.55
CA ASP A 17 -1.08 -6.24 11.52
C ASP A 17 -2.37 -6.32 12.35
N MET A 18 -3.38 -5.47 12.07
CA MET A 18 -4.64 -5.39 12.83
C MET A 18 -5.86 -5.54 11.92
N PRO A 19 -6.76 -6.51 12.21
CA PRO A 19 -8.01 -6.66 11.48
C PRO A 19 -9.00 -5.49 11.77
N PRO A 20 -10.03 -5.30 10.93
CA PRO A 20 -10.36 -6.10 9.75
C PRO A 20 -9.47 -5.77 8.55
N TYR A 21 -9.12 -6.80 7.78
CA TYR A 21 -8.32 -6.67 6.57
C TYR A 21 -9.23 -6.48 5.35
N VAL A 22 -9.52 -5.24 5.05
CA VAL A 22 -10.41 -4.84 3.95
C VAL A 22 -9.91 -3.58 3.28
N TRP A 23 -10.16 -3.46 1.99
CA TRP A 23 -10.01 -2.20 1.29
C TRP A 23 -11.20 -1.30 1.54
N VAL A 24 -10.92 -0.01 1.68
CA VAL A 24 -11.93 1.05 1.79
C VAL A 24 -11.72 2.01 0.62
N ASP A 25 -12.75 2.18 -0.19
CA ASP A 25 -12.80 3.16 -1.27
C ASP A 25 -13.86 4.22 -0.92
N THR A 26 -13.41 5.45 -0.71
CA THR A 26 -14.26 6.64 -0.48
C THR A 26 -15.41 6.37 0.51
N GLY A 27 -15.03 5.81 1.67
CA GLY A 27 -15.95 5.57 2.81
C GLY A 27 -16.73 4.26 2.77
N ARG A 28 -16.47 3.39 1.80
CA ARG A 28 -17.12 2.07 1.70
C ARG A 28 -16.09 0.96 1.58
N VAL A 29 -16.33 -0.17 2.21
CA VAL A 29 -15.53 -1.38 1.98
C VAL A 29 -15.78 -1.90 0.57
N THR A 30 -14.72 -2.34 -0.11
CA THR A 30 -14.81 -2.88 -1.48
C THR A 30 -15.47 -4.25 -1.49
N ALA A 31 -15.17 -5.06 -0.46
CA ALA A 31 -15.81 -6.35 -0.22
C ALA A 31 -15.95 -6.59 1.27
N LEU A 32 -17.02 -7.27 1.68
CA LEU A 32 -17.19 -7.69 3.07
C LEU A 32 -16.26 -8.87 3.38
N PRO A 33 -15.73 -8.98 4.61
CA PRO A 33 -14.98 -10.15 5.02
C PRO A 33 -15.80 -11.43 4.84
N ASP A 34 -15.15 -12.47 4.34
CA ASP A 34 -15.75 -13.78 4.10
C ASP A 34 -15.04 -14.94 4.82
N ARG A 35 -13.91 -14.64 5.48
CA ARG A 35 -13.10 -15.59 6.22
C ARG A 35 -12.32 -14.88 7.33
N GLU A 36 -11.67 -15.67 8.17
CA GLU A 36 -10.66 -15.20 9.11
C GLU A 36 -9.28 -15.72 8.70
N GLU A 37 -8.26 -14.88 8.91
CA GLU A 37 -6.88 -15.20 8.54
C GLU A 37 -5.92 -14.50 9.51
N GLY A 38 -4.77 -15.13 9.76
CA GLY A 38 -3.71 -14.58 10.59
C GLY A 38 -2.48 -15.47 10.52
N VAL A 39 -1.34 -14.95 10.94
CA VAL A 39 -0.07 -15.69 11.03
C VAL A 39 0.53 -15.45 12.39
N ASP A 40 0.79 -16.55 13.15
CA ASP A 40 1.43 -16.45 14.46
C ASP A 40 2.90 -16.03 14.33
N ARG A 41 3.34 -15.16 15.22
CA ARG A 41 4.73 -14.67 15.25
C ARG A 41 5.78 -15.78 15.45
N LYS A 42 5.39 -16.90 16.03
CA LYS A 42 6.29 -18.06 16.19
C LYS A 42 6.47 -18.82 14.88
N GLU A 43 5.47 -18.76 13.98
CA GLU A 43 5.51 -19.38 12.66
C GLU A 43 6.30 -18.50 11.67
N ASP A 44 6.01 -17.21 11.65
CA ASP A 44 6.75 -16.24 10.86
C ASP A 44 7.04 -14.96 11.67
N PRO A 45 8.27 -14.77 12.14
CA PRO A 45 8.64 -13.61 12.94
C PRO A 45 8.64 -12.29 12.16
N TYR A 46 8.60 -12.34 10.84
CA TYR A 46 8.57 -11.18 9.96
C TYR A 46 7.17 -10.89 9.41
N GLY A 47 6.53 -11.90 8.86
CA GLY A 47 5.24 -11.77 8.19
C GLY A 47 4.01 -11.96 9.08
N TRP A 48 4.18 -12.00 10.41
CA TRP A 48 3.05 -12.21 11.34
C TRP A 48 2.04 -11.06 11.33
N TYR A 49 0.77 -11.41 11.49
CA TYR A 49 -0.33 -10.48 11.73
C TYR A 49 -1.44 -11.17 12.53
N ARG A 50 -2.24 -10.38 13.23
CA ARG A 50 -3.28 -10.91 14.12
C ARG A 50 -4.38 -11.58 13.32
N GLU A 51 -4.87 -12.70 13.86
CA GLU A 51 -6.05 -13.36 13.31
C GLU A 51 -7.27 -12.43 13.34
N GLY A 52 -8.05 -12.45 12.28
CA GLY A 52 -9.28 -11.70 12.18
C GLY A 52 -9.89 -11.66 10.77
N PRO A 53 -11.05 -10.99 10.65
CA PRO A 53 -11.81 -10.97 9.41
C PRO A 53 -11.04 -10.31 8.26
N ILE A 54 -11.05 -10.98 7.09
CA ILE A 54 -10.38 -10.56 5.87
C ILE A 54 -11.31 -10.68 4.66
N GLY A 55 -11.27 -9.68 3.78
CA GLY A 55 -12.05 -9.64 2.55
C GLY A 55 -11.46 -10.53 1.45
N PRO A 56 -12.30 -11.02 0.50
CA PRO A 56 -11.83 -11.88 -0.60
C PRO A 56 -10.88 -11.18 -1.57
N ASP A 57 -10.91 -9.86 -1.61
CA ASP A 57 -10.07 -9.01 -2.47
C ASP A 57 -8.84 -8.46 -1.74
N PHE A 58 -8.61 -8.85 -0.47
CA PHE A 58 -7.49 -8.40 0.32
C PHE A 58 -6.45 -9.51 0.49
N LYS A 59 -5.20 -9.21 0.14
CA LYS A 59 -4.06 -10.09 0.34
C LYS A 59 -2.93 -9.30 0.98
N ILE A 60 -2.44 -9.79 2.10
CA ILE A 60 -1.47 -9.09 2.95
C ILE A 60 -0.18 -8.74 2.19
N ASP A 61 0.35 -9.66 1.41
CA ASP A 61 1.59 -9.50 0.63
C ASP A 61 1.42 -8.60 -0.61
N GLU A 62 0.20 -8.44 -1.10
CA GLU A 62 -0.10 -7.56 -2.23
C GLU A 62 -0.44 -6.11 -1.80
N VAL A 63 -0.55 -5.80 -0.50
CA VAL A 63 -0.98 -4.47 -0.05
C VAL A 63 -0.04 -3.37 -0.52
N LEU A 64 1.27 -3.56 -0.34
CA LEU A 64 2.24 -2.53 -0.72
C LEU A 64 2.26 -2.28 -2.23
N PRO A 65 2.42 -3.29 -3.11
CA PRO A 65 2.34 -3.07 -4.56
C PRO A 65 1.01 -2.48 -5.01
N HIS A 66 -0.12 -2.92 -4.43
CA HIS A 66 -1.44 -2.41 -4.79
C HIS A 66 -1.63 -0.92 -4.46
N LEU A 67 -1.12 -0.45 -3.30
CA LEU A 67 -1.16 0.97 -2.95
C LEU A 67 -0.35 1.82 -3.95
N PHE A 68 0.81 1.34 -4.38
CA PHE A 68 1.60 2.03 -5.40
C PHE A 68 0.94 2.01 -6.77
N GLU A 69 0.37 0.90 -7.21
CA GLU A 69 -0.41 0.81 -8.44
C GLU A 69 -1.55 1.84 -8.46
N LYS A 70 -2.35 1.91 -7.39
CA LYS A 70 -3.42 2.90 -7.21
C LYS A 70 -2.89 4.33 -7.24
N SER A 71 -1.75 4.59 -6.61
CA SER A 71 -1.14 5.91 -6.57
C SER A 71 -0.65 6.36 -7.94
N VAL A 72 0.01 5.48 -8.68
CA VAL A 72 0.45 5.72 -10.06
C VAL A 72 -0.75 5.99 -10.97
N ALA A 73 -1.79 5.18 -10.88
CA ALA A 73 -3.02 5.36 -11.65
C ALA A 73 -3.68 6.71 -11.34
N TYR A 74 -3.75 7.09 -10.06
CA TYR A 74 -4.29 8.38 -9.61
C TYR A 74 -3.49 9.56 -10.17
N VAL A 75 -2.16 9.52 -10.09
CA VAL A 75 -1.28 10.57 -10.65
C VAL A 75 -1.53 10.73 -12.15
N LYS A 76 -1.54 9.63 -12.91
CA LYS A 76 -1.80 9.65 -14.36
C LYS A 76 -3.20 10.20 -14.71
N GLU A 77 -4.21 9.88 -13.92
CA GLU A 77 -5.56 10.40 -14.10
C GLU A 77 -5.64 11.91 -13.79
N ARG A 78 -5.05 12.33 -12.66
CA ARG A 78 -5.12 13.73 -12.22
C ARG A 78 -4.31 14.66 -13.13
N ALA A 79 -3.19 14.21 -13.67
CA ALA A 79 -2.38 14.96 -14.62
C ALA A 79 -3.20 15.40 -15.86
N LYS A 80 -4.11 14.55 -16.35
CA LYS A 80 -5.00 14.86 -17.49
C LYS A 80 -5.95 16.02 -17.20
N LYS A 81 -6.30 16.26 -15.93
CA LYS A 81 -7.26 17.32 -15.53
C LYS A 81 -6.64 18.70 -15.46
N LYS A 82 -5.32 18.82 -15.56
CA LYS A 82 -4.55 20.09 -15.53
C LYS A 82 -4.89 20.99 -14.33
N LYS A 83 -5.26 20.38 -13.20
CA LYS A 83 -5.55 21.06 -11.92
C LYS A 83 -4.57 20.56 -10.87
N PRO A 84 -4.09 21.43 -9.98
CA PRO A 84 -3.32 21.00 -8.83
C PRO A 84 -4.04 19.93 -8.01
N PHE A 85 -3.30 18.98 -7.49
CA PHE A 85 -3.81 17.97 -6.56
C PHE A 85 -2.80 17.71 -5.45
N PHE A 86 -3.29 17.18 -4.36
CA PHE A 86 -2.51 16.72 -3.23
C PHE A 86 -2.74 15.22 -3.07
N LEU A 87 -1.67 14.44 -3.03
CA LEU A 87 -1.68 13.01 -2.76
C LEU A 87 -0.93 12.76 -1.45
N TYR A 88 -1.63 12.22 -0.46
CA TYR A 88 -1.06 11.70 0.78
C TYR A 88 -1.00 10.19 0.71
N LEU A 89 0.21 9.63 0.73
CA LEU A 89 0.47 8.20 0.61
C LEU A 89 1.22 7.68 1.85
N PRO A 90 0.52 7.40 2.95
CA PRO A 90 1.12 6.73 4.10
C PRO A 90 1.29 5.24 3.79
N LEU A 91 2.53 4.76 3.88
CA LEU A 91 2.83 3.36 3.62
C LEU A 91 2.73 2.53 4.90
N PRO A 92 2.24 1.27 4.83
CA PRO A 92 2.32 0.34 5.96
C PRO A 92 3.76 -0.14 6.21
N ALA A 93 4.62 -0.08 5.18
CA ALA A 93 6.02 -0.46 5.24
C ALA A 93 6.89 0.63 5.91
N PRO A 94 7.94 0.24 6.64
CA PRO A 94 8.43 -1.12 6.87
C PRO A 94 7.93 -1.80 8.16
N HIS A 95 6.72 -1.47 8.61
CA HIS A 95 6.09 -2.14 9.74
C HIS A 95 5.67 -3.57 9.39
N THR A 96 5.57 -4.45 10.38
CA THR A 96 5.00 -5.80 10.20
C THR A 96 3.55 -5.76 9.73
N PRO A 97 3.11 -6.72 8.95
CA PRO A 97 3.83 -7.86 8.39
C PRO A 97 4.84 -7.45 7.31
N ILE A 98 6.05 -8.03 7.40
CA ILE A 98 7.13 -7.80 6.44
C ILE A 98 7.08 -8.93 5.42
N VAL A 99 6.48 -8.67 4.28
CA VAL A 99 6.11 -9.67 3.26
C VAL A 99 6.57 -9.24 1.87
N PRO A 100 7.90 -9.22 1.63
CA PRO A 100 8.42 -8.87 0.31
C PRO A 100 7.94 -9.86 -0.75
N VAL A 101 7.58 -9.32 -1.93
CA VAL A 101 7.17 -10.13 -3.09
C VAL A 101 8.23 -10.12 -4.19
N PRO A 102 8.21 -11.08 -5.12
CA PRO A 102 9.11 -11.01 -6.27
C PRO A 102 8.95 -9.69 -7.05
N PRO A 103 10.04 -9.11 -7.61
CA PRO A 103 11.40 -9.65 -7.66
C PRO A 103 12.24 -9.35 -6.41
N TYR A 104 11.70 -8.71 -5.40
CA TYR A 104 12.43 -8.23 -4.21
C TYR A 104 12.68 -9.32 -3.16
N LYS A 105 11.79 -10.32 -3.09
CA LYS A 105 11.95 -11.46 -2.16
C LYS A 105 13.28 -12.15 -2.40
N ASP A 106 14.06 -12.32 -1.32
CA ASP A 106 15.42 -12.89 -1.31
C ASP A 106 16.48 -12.10 -2.12
N ALA A 107 16.16 -10.88 -2.57
CA ALA A 107 17.04 -10.08 -3.43
C ALA A 107 18.24 -9.49 -2.66
N SER A 108 18.03 -9.03 -1.42
CA SER A 108 19.09 -8.43 -0.60
C SER A 108 20.17 -9.42 -0.16
N LYS A 109 19.87 -10.72 -0.13
CA LYS A 109 20.69 -11.77 0.48
C LYS A 109 20.97 -11.56 1.97
N MET A 110 20.18 -10.75 2.65
CA MET A 110 20.33 -10.42 4.06
C MET A 110 19.18 -10.98 4.90
N ASN A 111 18.00 -10.40 4.75
CA ASN A 111 16.80 -10.81 5.48
C ASN A 111 15.53 -10.20 4.84
N PRO A 112 14.32 -10.69 5.20
CA PRO A 112 13.06 -10.17 4.65
C PRO A 112 12.84 -8.67 4.85
N TYR A 113 13.37 -8.08 5.93
CA TYR A 113 13.28 -6.64 6.16
C TYR A 113 14.04 -5.83 5.11
N ALA A 114 15.28 -6.25 4.79
CA ALA A 114 16.08 -5.59 3.76
C ALA A 114 15.43 -5.74 2.38
N ASP A 115 14.89 -6.91 2.07
CA ASP A 115 14.13 -7.16 0.84
C ASP A 115 12.90 -6.24 0.74
N PHE A 116 12.18 -6.07 1.85
CA PHE A 116 11.00 -5.21 1.91
C PHE A 116 11.35 -3.73 1.73
N MET A 117 12.49 -3.29 2.29
CA MET A 117 13.00 -1.93 2.04
C MET A 117 13.38 -1.71 0.57
N MET A 118 14.01 -2.71 -0.07
CA MET A 118 14.28 -2.66 -1.52
C MET A 118 12.97 -2.58 -2.33
N GLN A 119 11.92 -3.27 -1.90
CA GLN A 119 10.61 -3.19 -2.54
C GLN A 119 9.99 -1.80 -2.40
N VAL A 120 10.05 -1.18 -1.22
CA VAL A 120 9.60 0.21 -1.02
C VAL A 120 10.31 1.16 -1.96
N ASP A 121 11.64 1.08 -2.02
CA ASP A 121 12.47 1.93 -2.88
C ASP A 121 12.14 1.76 -4.36
N GLY A 122 12.01 0.51 -4.83
CA GLY A 122 11.63 0.23 -6.20
C GLY A 122 10.25 0.78 -6.59
N HIS A 123 9.25 0.61 -5.74
CA HIS A 123 7.92 1.18 -5.99
C HIS A 123 7.90 2.72 -5.90
N MET A 124 8.75 3.32 -5.05
CA MET A 124 8.93 4.78 -5.04
C MET A 124 9.51 5.28 -6.35
N ASP A 125 10.49 4.57 -6.93
CA ASP A 125 11.05 4.92 -8.25
C ASP A 125 9.98 4.84 -9.36
N GLU A 126 9.13 3.81 -9.35
CA GLU A 126 7.98 3.70 -10.26
C GLU A 126 7.03 4.90 -10.14
N LEU A 127 6.70 5.32 -8.90
CA LEU A 127 5.83 6.47 -8.66
C LEU A 127 6.48 7.78 -9.13
N PHE A 128 7.77 8.00 -8.84
CA PHE A 128 8.49 9.20 -9.29
C PHE A 128 8.62 9.24 -10.82
N THR A 129 8.86 8.10 -11.44
CA THR A 129 8.86 7.99 -12.90
C THR A 129 7.50 8.39 -13.48
N ALA A 130 6.40 7.88 -12.91
CA ALA A 130 5.06 8.26 -13.34
C ALA A 130 4.76 9.76 -13.17
N ILE A 131 5.19 10.38 -12.06
CA ILE A 131 5.07 11.82 -11.82
C ILE A 131 5.85 12.63 -12.86
N LYS A 132 7.07 12.22 -13.17
CA LYS A 132 7.93 12.86 -14.16
C LYS A 132 7.34 12.75 -15.57
N GLU A 133 6.92 11.56 -15.97
CA GLU A 133 6.29 11.32 -17.27
C GLU A 133 4.98 12.08 -17.44
N ALA A 134 4.21 12.22 -16.37
CA ALA A 134 2.98 12.99 -16.34
C ALA A 134 3.20 14.52 -16.36
N GLY A 135 4.44 14.99 -16.20
CA GLY A 135 4.79 16.41 -16.21
C GLY A 135 4.26 17.23 -15.02
N VAL A 136 3.96 16.57 -13.89
CA VAL A 136 3.36 17.21 -12.70
C VAL A 136 4.33 17.35 -11.51
N GLY A 137 5.61 17.08 -11.72
CA GLY A 137 6.64 17.07 -10.66
C GLY A 137 7.13 18.42 -10.17
N ARG A 138 6.53 19.56 -10.54
CA ARG A 138 7.02 20.90 -10.17
C ARG A 138 6.92 21.24 -8.67
N PHE A 139 6.13 20.50 -7.90
CA PHE A 139 5.82 20.78 -6.50
C PHE A 139 5.81 19.49 -5.65
N LEU A 140 6.77 18.61 -5.89
CA LEU A 140 6.94 17.43 -5.06
C LEU A 140 7.59 17.84 -3.73
N HIS A 141 6.90 17.64 -2.62
CA HIS A 141 7.43 17.72 -1.27
C HIS A 141 7.49 16.30 -0.70
N LEU A 142 8.69 15.86 -0.34
CA LEU A 142 8.98 14.58 0.30
C LEU A 142 9.07 14.73 1.80
#